data_09022ea4c4b6b2122c9183b0a28b2c37
#
_entry.id   09022ea4c4b6b2122c9183b0a28b2c37
#
_cell.length_a   1.000
_cell.length_b   1.000
_cell.length_c   1.000
_cell.angle_alpha   90.00
_cell.angle_beta   90.00
_cell.angle_gamma   90.00
#
_symmetry.space_group_name_H-M   'P 1'
#
loop_
_entity.id
_entity.type
_entity.pdbx_description
1 polymer ?
#
loop_
_entity_poly.entity_id
_entity_poly.type
_entity_poly.pdbx_seq_one_letter_code
_entity_poly.pdbx_strand_id
1 'polypeptide(L)'
;VYLCGERCHRNGDHYEGGKLAARHLIQCGCRNIVNISGPQKYSSARDRYRGYVDTCKQYGREVQNLECEYSFDQGQLVAEEILNRYPAVDGIISCNDMVAISVFKVLRRHGYQIPEDVQIIGFDNVALAHLITPELTTIRQPIADMGKTAVQCIISYATGGRVTRVNKFPVTLIKRETTIIK
;
A
#
# COMPACT_ATOMS: atom_id res chain seq x y z
N VAL A 1 14.47 -9.55 -10.39
CA VAL A 1 15.70 -9.71 -11.18
C VAL A 1 15.76 -11.13 -11.69
N TYR A 2 15.93 -11.32 -13.00
CA TYR A 2 16.15 -12.63 -13.62
C TYR A 2 17.67 -12.84 -13.75
N LEU A 3 18.19 -13.84 -13.10
CA LEU A 3 19.56 -14.27 -13.26
C LEU A 3 19.54 -15.72 -13.78
N CYS A 4 20.01 -15.93 -15.02
CA CYS A 4 20.21 -17.25 -15.63
C CYS A 4 19.00 -18.21 -15.52
N GLY A 5 17.81 -17.77 -15.95
CA GLY A 5 16.61 -18.63 -15.99
C GLY A 5 15.90 -18.87 -14.65
N GLU A 6 16.44 -18.43 -13.52
CA GLU A 6 15.85 -18.57 -12.20
C GLU A 6 15.28 -17.23 -11.66
N ARG A 7 14.05 -17.26 -11.10
CA ARG A 7 13.45 -16.10 -10.46
C ARG A 7 14.05 -15.89 -9.08
N CYS A 8 14.84 -14.82 -8.92
CA CYS A 8 15.23 -14.32 -7.61
C CYS A 8 14.11 -13.39 -7.09
N HIS A 9 13.22 -13.90 -6.23
CA HIS A 9 12.18 -13.08 -5.61
C HIS A 9 12.75 -12.35 -4.40
N ARG A 10 12.95 -11.03 -4.56
CA ARG A 10 13.38 -10.12 -3.50
C ARG A 10 12.38 -9.00 -3.40
N ASN A 11 11.40 -9.16 -2.54
CA ASN A 11 10.31 -8.21 -2.38
C ASN A 11 10.12 -7.93 -0.89
N GLY A 12 9.62 -6.73 -0.57
CA GLY A 12 9.01 -6.49 0.72
C GLY A 12 7.91 -7.52 1.02
N ASP A 13 7.60 -7.75 2.28
CA ASP A 13 6.47 -8.61 2.63
C ASP A 13 5.15 -7.90 2.36
N HIS A 14 4.75 -7.89 1.07
CA HIS A 14 3.56 -7.22 0.59
C HIS A 14 2.27 -7.75 1.23
N TYR A 15 2.23 -9.05 1.52
CA TYR A 15 1.08 -9.66 2.19
C TYR A 15 0.93 -9.10 3.61
N GLU A 16 2.01 -9.07 4.39
CA GLU A 16 1.98 -8.47 5.73
C GLU A 16 1.70 -6.97 5.66
N GLY A 17 2.20 -6.26 4.64
CA GLY A 17 1.89 -4.86 4.41
C GLY A 17 0.39 -4.60 4.23
N GLY A 18 -0.29 -5.42 3.44
CA GLY A 18 -1.75 -5.36 3.27
C GLY A 18 -2.50 -5.62 4.58
N LYS A 19 -2.04 -6.61 5.37
CA LYS A 19 -2.58 -6.89 6.71
C LYS A 19 -2.40 -5.72 7.68
N LEU A 20 -1.20 -5.15 7.74
CA LEU A 20 -0.89 -4.03 8.62
C LEU A 20 -1.78 -2.82 8.31
N ALA A 21 -1.95 -2.47 7.03
CA ALA A 21 -2.81 -1.36 6.61
C ALA A 21 -4.27 -1.59 7.02
N ALA A 22 -4.83 -2.75 6.71
CA ALA A 22 -6.21 -3.08 7.03
C ALA A 22 -6.45 -3.11 8.55
N ARG A 23 -5.57 -3.78 9.29
CA ARG A 23 -5.66 -3.87 10.76
C ARG A 23 -5.60 -2.48 11.41
N HIS A 24 -4.72 -1.62 10.91
CA HIS A 24 -4.59 -0.27 11.44
C HIS A 24 -5.87 0.54 11.27
N LEU A 25 -6.49 0.59 10.08
CA LEU A 25 -7.76 1.31 9.88
C LEU A 25 -8.89 0.75 10.75
N ILE A 26 -8.98 -0.58 10.88
CA ILE A 26 -9.95 -1.22 11.77
C ILE A 26 -9.73 -0.79 13.23
N GLN A 27 -8.47 -0.75 13.69
CA GLN A 27 -8.11 -0.26 15.04
C GLN A 27 -8.38 1.24 15.23
N CYS A 28 -8.31 2.02 14.16
CA CYS A 28 -8.70 3.43 14.13
C CYS A 28 -10.23 3.64 14.12
N GLY A 29 -11.02 2.57 14.15
CA GLY A 29 -12.47 2.61 14.21
C GLY A 29 -13.17 2.65 12.84
N CYS A 30 -12.45 2.55 11.73
CA CYS A 30 -13.04 2.50 10.39
C CYS A 30 -13.91 1.23 10.22
N ARG A 31 -15.08 1.43 9.60
CA ARG A 31 -16.06 0.35 9.35
C ARG A 31 -16.23 0.05 7.87
N ASN A 32 -16.17 1.07 7.03
CA ASN A 32 -16.38 1.01 5.58
C ASN A 32 -15.04 1.29 4.86
N ILE A 33 -14.21 0.26 4.80
CA ILE A 33 -12.84 0.38 4.27
C ILE A 33 -12.83 -0.04 2.80
N VAL A 34 -12.43 0.87 1.93
CA VAL A 34 -12.19 0.59 0.51
C VAL A 34 -10.69 0.43 0.25
N ASN A 35 -10.33 -0.69 -0.34
CA ASN A 35 -8.98 -0.93 -0.83
C ASN A 35 -8.86 -0.52 -2.30
N ILE A 36 -7.85 0.25 -2.62
CA ILE A 36 -7.44 0.52 -4.00
C ILE A 36 -6.27 -0.41 -4.30
N SER A 37 -6.55 -1.51 -4.99
CA SER A 37 -5.49 -2.44 -5.40
C SER A 37 -4.72 -1.92 -6.60
N GLY A 38 -3.43 -2.21 -6.67
CA GLY A 38 -2.66 -2.05 -7.90
C GLY A 38 -3.00 -3.13 -8.92
N PRO A 39 -2.45 -3.03 -10.16
CA PRO A 39 -2.73 -3.98 -11.23
C PRO A 39 -2.41 -5.41 -10.84
N GLN A 40 -3.40 -6.29 -10.95
CA GLN A 40 -3.32 -7.68 -10.46
C GLN A 40 -2.39 -8.58 -11.30
N LYS A 41 -1.86 -8.09 -12.41
CA LYS A 41 -0.75 -8.73 -13.14
C LYS A 41 0.54 -8.80 -12.31
N TYR A 42 0.74 -7.92 -11.32
CA TYR A 42 1.91 -7.91 -10.44
C TYR A 42 1.68 -8.73 -9.16
N SER A 43 2.63 -9.59 -8.82
CA SER A 43 2.56 -10.41 -7.60
C SER A 43 2.48 -9.57 -6.32
N SER A 44 3.20 -8.45 -6.27
CA SER A 44 3.15 -7.50 -5.15
C SER A 44 1.76 -6.93 -4.91
N ALA A 45 1.02 -6.58 -5.98
CA ALA A 45 -0.35 -6.09 -5.88
C ALA A 45 -1.30 -7.18 -5.37
N ARG A 46 -1.18 -8.41 -5.92
CA ARG A 46 -1.97 -9.56 -5.45
C ARG A 46 -1.72 -9.89 -3.98
N ASP A 47 -0.46 -9.85 -3.54
CA ASP A 47 -0.13 -10.14 -2.15
C ASP A 47 -0.66 -9.07 -1.19
N ARG A 48 -0.57 -7.77 -1.52
CA ARG A 48 -1.19 -6.68 -0.74
C ARG A 48 -2.70 -6.87 -0.64
N TYR A 49 -3.37 -7.11 -1.77
CA TYR A 49 -4.81 -7.33 -1.81
C TYR A 49 -5.22 -8.55 -0.98
N ARG A 50 -4.52 -9.69 -1.10
CA ARG A 50 -4.78 -10.88 -0.28
C ARG A 50 -4.66 -10.60 1.21
N GLY A 51 -3.62 -9.84 1.63
CA GLY A 51 -3.44 -9.43 3.03
C GLY A 51 -4.61 -8.60 3.55
N TYR A 52 -5.12 -7.65 2.74
CA TYR A 52 -6.33 -6.90 3.05
C TYR A 52 -7.55 -7.81 3.19
N VAL A 53 -7.83 -8.65 2.18
CA VAL A 53 -8.98 -9.57 2.16
C VAL A 53 -9.00 -10.49 3.38
N ASP A 54 -7.87 -11.12 3.69
CA ASP A 54 -7.77 -12.04 4.82
C ASP A 54 -8.00 -11.33 6.16
N THR A 55 -7.51 -10.08 6.27
CA THR A 55 -7.77 -9.24 7.45
C THR A 55 -9.24 -8.85 7.56
N CYS A 56 -9.88 -8.42 6.47
CA CYS A 56 -11.32 -8.12 6.48
C CYS A 56 -12.14 -9.32 6.94
N LYS A 57 -11.86 -10.52 6.40
CA LYS A 57 -12.52 -11.76 6.81
C LYS A 57 -12.32 -12.05 8.30
N GLN A 58 -11.09 -11.91 8.81
CA GLN A 58 -10.76 -12.13 10.22
C GLN A 58 -11.57 -11.22 11.17
N TYR A 59 -11.83 -9.98 10.74
CA TYR A 59 -12.57 -8.98 11.54
C TYR A 59 -14.04 -8.84 11.16
N GLY A 60 -14.58 -9.72 10.31
CA GLY A 60 -15.99 -9.67 9.86
C GLY A 60 -16.33 -8.39 9.10
N ARG A 61 -15.38 -7.87 8.31
CA ARG A 61 -15.56 -6.67 7.47
C ARG A 61 -15.86 -7.05 6.03
N GLU A 62 -16.68 -6.25 5.38
CA GLU A 62 -16.91 -6.38 3.94
C GLU A 62 -15.63 -6.10 3.15
N VAL A 63 -15.42 -6.85 2.07
CA VAL A 63 -14.30 -6.64 1.15
C VAL A 63 -14.76 -5.71 0.04
N GLN A 64 -14.30 -4.47 0.07
CA GLN A 64 -14.58 -3.46 -0.95
C GLN A 64 -13.27 -3.12 -1.67
N ASN A 65 -13.23 -3.25 -3.01
CA ASN A 65 -12.00 -3.05 -3.78
C ASN A 65 -12.27 -2.42 -5.14
N LEU A 66 -11.36 -1.53 -5.54
CA LEU A 66 -11.24 -1.04 -6.91
C LEU A 66 -9.80 -1.24 -7.36
N GLU A 67 -9.59 -1.54 -8.65
CA GLU A 67 -8.26 -1.65 -9.24
C GLU A 67 -7.84 -0.32 -9.85
N CYS A 68 -6.57 0.06 -9.70
CA CYS A 68 -6.01 1.32 -10.19
C CYS A 68 -4.59 1.10 -10.71
N GLU A 69 -4.23 1.73 -11.81
CA GLU A 69 -2.83 1.83 -12.24
C GLU A 69 -2.05 2.78 -11.30
N TYR A 70 -0.71 2.60 -11.22
CA TYR A 70 0.16 3.35 -10.31
C TYR A 70 0.43 4.78 -10.80
N SER A 71 -0.62 5.55 -11.11
CA SER A 71 -0.47 6.93 -11.57
C SER A 71 -1.37 7.90 -10.81
N PHE A 72 -0.95 9.16 -10.77
CA PHE A 72 -1.71 10.23 -10.12
C PHE A 72 -3.08 10.44 -10.78
N ASP A 73 -3.15 10.45 -12.11
CA ASP A 73 -4.39 10.69 -12.84
C ASP A 73 -5.40 9.56 -12.63
N GLN A 74 -4.94 8.31 -12.68
CA GLN A 74 -5.81 7.17 -12.38
C GLN A 74 -6.28 7.17 -10.92
N GLY A 75 -5.45 7.65 -10.00
CA GLY A 75 -5.85 7.89 -8.62
C GLY A 75 -6.99 8.89 -8.46
N GLN A 76 -7.05 9.94 -9.30
CA GLN A 76 -8.18 10.87 -9.30
C GLN A 76 -9.48 10.20 -9.78
N LEU A 77 -9.41 9.42 -10.85
CA LEU A 77 -10.57 8.70 -11.39
C LEU A 77 -11.12 7.70 -10.39
N VAL A 78 -10.25 6.90 -9.76
CA VAL A 78 -10.69 5.92 -8.76
C VAL A 78 -11.26 6.59 -7.51
N ALA A 79 -10.78 7.78 -7.14
CA ALA A 79 -11.35 8.54 -6.01
C ALA A 79 -12.79 8.98 -6.29
N GLU A 80 -13.07 9.50 -7.49
CA GLU A 80 -14.43 9.85 -7.91
C GLU A 80 -15.34 8.61 -7.93
N GLU A 81 -14.82 7.46 -8.40
CA GLU A 81 -15.57 6.20 -8.38
C GLU A 81 -15.87 5.73 -6.94
N ILE A 82 -14.92 5.89 -6.01
CA ILE A 82 -15.13 5.57 -4.58
C ILE A 82 -16.29 6.39 -4.02
N LEU A 83 -16.30 7.69 -4.23
CA LEU A 83 -17.35 8.57 -3.72
C LEU A 83 -18.75 8.20 -4.26
N ASN A 84 -18.82 7.77 -5.52
CA ASN A 84 -20.06 7.34 -6.14
C ASN A 84 -20.54 5.96 -5.66
N ARG A 85 -19.63 4.99 -5.53
CA ARG A 85 -20.00 3.58 -5.22
C ARG A 85 -20.04 3.28 -3.73
N TYR A 86 -19.25 4.00 -2.93
CA TYR A 86 -19.08 3.77 -1.50
C TYR A 86 -19.29 5.08 -0.69
N PRO A 87 -20.49 5.67 -0.72
CA PRO A 87 -20.75 6.98 -0.11
C PRO A 87 -20.56 7.00 1.41
N ALA A 88 -20.53 5.83 2.06
CA ALA A 88 -20.26 5.70 3.50
C ALA A 88 -18.79 5.36 3.81
N VAL A 89 -17.86 5.51 2.85
CA VAL A 89 -16.44 5.22 3.06
C VAL A 89 -15.87 6.07 4.19
N ASP A 90 -15.18 5.41 5.14
CA ASP A 90 -14.52 6.07 6.27
C ASP A 90 -13.02 5.69 6.38
N GLY A 91 -12.57 4.75 5.54
CA GLY A 91 -11.17 4.36 5.44
C GLY A 91 -10.77 3.95 4.03
N ILE A 92 -9.59 4.39 3.58
CA ILE A 92 -9.06 4.06 2.25
C ILE A 92 -7.63 3.52 2.40
N ILE A 93 -7.40 2.34 1.84
CA ILE A 93 -6.05 1.75 1.67
C ILE A 93 -5.66 1.94 0.22
N SER A 94 -4.59 2.67 -0.03
CA SER A 94 -4.09 2.92 -1.39
C SER A 94 -2.98 1.96 -1.78
N CYS A 95 -2.91 1.62 -3.07
CA CYS A 95 -1.89 0.76 -3.63
C CYS A 95 -0.46 1.34 -3.55
N ASN A 96 -0.31 2.67 -3.52
CA ASN A 96 0.93 3.38 -3.25
C ASN A 96 0.67 4.81 -2.75
N ASP A 97 1.72 5.52 -2.35
CA ASP A 97 1.61 6.89 -1.82
C ASP A 97 1.17 7.90 -2.89
N MET A 98 1.56 7.73 -4.15
CA MET A 98 1.18 8.65 -5.23
C MET A 98 -0.33 8.62 -5.46
N VAL A 99 -0.92 7.42 -5.51
CA VAL A 99 -2.38 7.25 -5.61
C VAL A 99 -3.07 7.75 -4.35
N ALA A 100 -2.50 7.50 -3.15
CA ALA A 100 -3.04 8.03 -1.89
C ALA A 100 -3.12 9.56 -1.89
N ILE A 101 -2.07 10.26 -2.32
CA ILE A 101 -2.03 11.73 -2.43
C ILE A 101 -3.06 12.23 -3.45
N SER A 102 -3.23 11.50 -4.54
CA SER A 102 -4.24 11.83 -5.54
C SER A 102 -5.66 11.73 -4.99
N VAL A 103 -5.96 10.62 -4.30
CA VAL A 103 -7.24 10.40 -3.58
C VAL A 103 -7.47 11.49 -2.55
N PHE A 104 -6.48 11.77 -1.71
CA PHE A 104 -6.52 12.85 -0.73
C PHE A 104 -6.93 14.19 -1.37
N LYS A 105 -6.34 14.55 -2.51
CA LYS A 105 -6.64 15.78 -3.22
C LYS A 105 -8.10 15.82 -3.71
N VAL A 106 -8.64 14.71 -4.22
CA VAL A 106 -10.03 14.62 -4.67
C VAL A 106 -10.98 14.76 -3.48
N LEU A 107 -10.79 13.98 -2.42
CA LEU A 107 -11.62 14.05 -1.22
C LEU A 107 -11.67 15.47 -0.62
N ARG A 108 -10.52 16.15 -0.54
CA ARG A 108 -10.46 17.55 -0.07
C ARG A 108 -11.25 18.51 -0.96
N ARG A 109 -11.25 18.33 -2.27
CA ARG A 109 -12.07 19.11 -3.22
C ARG A 109 -13.57 18.91 -3.01
N HIS A 110 -13.97 17.71 -2.62
CA HIS A 110 -15.36 17.37 -2.26
C HIS A 110 -15.74 17.73 -0.82
N GLY A 111 -14.85 18.42 -0.08
CA GLY A 111 -15.15 18.94 1.27
C GLY A 111 -14.88 17.96 2.43
N TYR A 112 -14.41 16.75 2.14
CA TYR A 112 -14.08 15.78 3.20
C TYR A 112 -12.90 16.26 4.04
N GLN A 113 -13.00 16.08 5.35
CA GLN A 113 -11.93 16.30 6.30
C GLN A 113 -11.15 14.99 6.48
N ILE A 114 -9.82 15.06 6.41
CA ILE A 114 -8.92 13.93 6.64
C ILE A 114 -8.05 14.31 7.85
N PRO A 115 -8.06 13.50 8.89
CA PRO A 115 -8.59 12.12 9.01
C PRO A 115 -10.02 12.00 9.58
N GLU A 116 -10.74 13.09 9.84
CA GLU A 116 -11.99 13.11 10.60
C GLU A 116 -13.12 12.34 9.92
N ASP A 117 -13.37 12.61 8.63
CA ASP A 117 -14.41 11.95 7.85
C ASP A 117 -13.89 10.66 7.22
N VAL A 118 -12.71 10.72 6.58
CA VAL A 118 -12.07 9.59 5.87
C VAL A 118 -10.61 9.50 6.26
N GLN A 119 -10.17 8.32 6.68
CA GLN A 119 -8.77 8.02 6.97
C GLN A 119 -8.09 7.38 5.77
N ILE A 120 -6.82 7.72 5.51
CA ILE A 120 -6.08 7.24 4.32
C ILE A 120 -4.75 6.64 4.73
N ILE A 121 -4.44 5.46 4.16
CA ILE A 121 -3.12 4.82 4.26
C ILE A 121 -2.54 4.64 2.86
N GLY A 122 -1.29 5.07 2.68
CA GLY A 122 -0.48 4.82 1.49
C GLY A 122 0.40 3.58 1.60
N PHE A 123 1.26 3.41 0.61
CA PHE A 123 2.27 2.36 0.56
C PHE A 123 3.54 2.91 -0.13
N ASP A 124 4.73 2.59 0.37
CA ASP A 124 6.10 2.85 -0.07
C ASP A 124 6.88 3.81 0.85
N ASN A 125 6.23 4.77 1.51
CA ASN A 125 6.83 5.83 2.30
C ASN A 125 7.79 6.71 1.48
N VAL A 126 7.29 7.24 0.37
CA VAL A 126 8.03 8.19 -0.46
C VAL A 126 8.16 9.56 0.22
N ALA A 127 9.14 10.38 -0.19
CA ALA A 127 9.37 11.70 0.40
C ALA A 127 8.10 12.60 0.37
N LEU A 128 7.28 12.51 -0.67
CA LEU A 128 6.03 13.27 -0.79
C LEU A 128 5.03 12.98 0.33
N ALA A 129 5.09 11.81 0.98
CA ALA A 129 4.21 11.46 2.09
C ALA A 129 4.34 12.39 3.30
N HIS A 130 5.49 13.07 3.44
CA HIS A 130 5.75 14.09 4.48
C HIS A 130 5.38 15.51 4.05
N LEU A 131 5.18 15.74 2.75
CA LEU A 131 5.01 17.10 2.21
C LEU A 131 3.54 17.53 2.12
N ILE A 132 2.60 16.61 2.24
CA ILE A 132 1.17 16.93 2.32
C ILE A 132 0.78 17.23 3.76
N THR A 133 -0.28 18.02 3.94
CA THR A 133 -0.86 18.32 5.26
C THR A 133 -2.35 17.99 5.25
N PRO A 134 -2.78 17.05 6.10
CA PRO A 134 -2.04 16.21 7.06
C PRO A 134 -1.06 15.23 6.42
N GLU A 135 0.05 14.91 7.13
CA GLU A 135 1.07 13.97 6.66
C GLU A 135 0.51 12.54 6.47
N LEU A 136 0.90 11.87 5.39
CA LEU A 136 0.36 10.56 4.99
C LEU A 136 0.90 9.41 5.85
N THR A 137 0.00 8.72 6.55
CA THR A 137 0.27 7.38 7.12
C THR A 137 0.51 6.38 5.99
N THR A 138 1.56 5.57 6.09
CA THR A 138 1.97 4.70 4.97
C THR A 138 2.69 3.44 5.45
N ILE A 139 2.75 2.42 4.59
CA ILE A 139 3.56 1.22 4.80
C ILE A 139 4.94 1.43 4.17
N ARG A 140 6.00 1.45 5.00
CA ARG A 140 7.37 1.61 4.54
C ARG A 140 7.96 0.28 4.09
N GLN A 141 8.54 0.26 2.90
CA GLN A 141 9.41 -0.80 2.41
C GLN A 141 10.88 -0.46 2.69
N PRO A 142 11.74 -1.43 3.06
CA PRO A 142 13.18 -1.19 3.27
C PRO A 142 13.94 -1.18 1.92
N ILE A 143 13.63 -0.20 1.07
CA ILE A 143 14.14 -0.11 -0.32
C ILE A 143 15.67 -0.13 -0.38
N ALA A 144 16.35 0.56 0.56
CA ALA A 144 17.81 0.59 0.61
C ALA A 144 18.42 -0.80 0.85
N ASP A 145 17.85 -1.58 1.77
CA ASP A 145 18.33 -2.93 2.07
C ASP A 145 17.99 -3.91 0.93
N MET A 146 16.83 -3.73 0.30
CA MET A 146 16.46 -4.48 -0.91
C MET A 146 17.45 -4.21 -2.05
N GLY A 147 17.82 -2.94 -2.27
CA GLY A 147 18.81 -2.53 -3.27
C GLY A 147 20.20 -3.10 -2.99
N LYS A 148 20.71 -2.92 -1.76
CA LYS A 148 22.02 -3.51 -1.34
C LYS A 148 22.04 -5.01 -1.59
N THR A 149 21.00 -5.71 -1.15
CA THR A 149 20.93 -7.17 -1.31
C THR A 149 20.84 -7.59 -2.78
N ALA A 150 20.13 -6.84 -3.62
CA ALA A 150 20.08 -7.10 -5.06
C ALA A 150 21.48 -6.98 -5.70
N VAL A 151 22.23 -5.93 -5.37
CA VAL A 151 23.60 -5.73 -5.86
C VAL A 151 24.54 -6.86 -5.38
N GLN A 152 24.50 -7.21 -4.10
CA GLN A 152 25.30 -8.32 -3.55
C GLN A 152 25.02 -9.64 -4.29
N CYS A 153 23.79 -9.88 -4.70
CA CYS A 153 23.46 -11.07 -5.46
C CYS A 153 24.01 -11.08 -6.87
N ILE A 154 23.99 -9.93 -7.53
CA ILE A 154 24.57 -9.80 -8.86
C ILE A 154 26.08 -10.05 -8.76
N ILE A 155 26.77 -9.46 -7.78
CA ILE A 155 28.19 -9.68 -7.56
C ILE A 155 28.48 -11.16 -7.27
N SER A 156 27.78 -11.78 -6.32
CA SER A 156 27.95 -13.19 -5.99
C SER A 156 27.76 -14.11 -7.21
N TYR A 157 26.74 -13.84 -8.02
CA TYR A 157 26.50 -14.58 -9.25
C TYR A 157 27.66 -14.42 -10.25
N ALA A 158 28.11 -13.19 -10.46
CA ALA A 158 29.21 -12.89 -11.39
C ALA A 158 30.54 -13.53 -10.99
N THR A 159 30.75 -13.76 -9.67
CA THR A 159 31.97 -14.41 -9.13
C THR A 159 31.82 -15.90 -8.89
N GLY A 160 30.76 -16.55 -9.42
CA GLY A 160 30.53 -17.98 -9.29
C GLY A 160 30.03 -18.44 -7.91
N GLY A 161 29.60 -17.50 -7.05
CA GLY A 161 29.08 -17.78 -5.73
C GLY A 161 27.60 -18.23 -5.74
N ARG A 162 27.12 -18.74 -4.60
CA ARG A 162 25.74 -19.13 -4.42
C ARG A 162 24.85 -17.90 -4.15
N VAL A 163 23.69 -17.85 -4.80
CA VAL A 163 22.69 -16.79 -4.60
C VAL A 163 21.48 -17.36 -3.87
N THR A 164 21.07 -16.72 -2.76
CA THR A 164 19.84 -17.07 -2.04
C THR A 164 18.61 -16.72 -2.89
N ARG A 165 17.70 -17.68 -3.11
CA ARG A 165 16.59 -17.57 -4.06
C ARG A 165 15.44 -16.66 -3.61
N VAL A 166 15.18 -16.57 -2.30
CA VAL A 166 14.05 -15.81 -1.75
C VAL A 166 14.48 -15.05 -0.51
N ASN A 167 14.33 -13.70 -0.54
CA ASN A 167 14.40 -12.88 0.66
C ASN A 167 13.14 -12.03 0.72
N LYS A 168 12.32 -12.23 1.75
CA LYS A 168 11.27 -11.31 2.13
C LYS A 168 11.84 -10.30 3.10
N PHE A 169 11.62 -9.02 2.79
CA PHE A 169 12.04 -7.93 3.67
C PHE A 169 10.82 -7.45 4.47
N PRO A 170 10.96 -7.32 5.79
CA PRO A 170 9.87 -6.85 6.63
C PRO A 170 9.47 -5.42 6.25
N VAL A 171 8.18 -5.17 6.24
CA VAL A 171 7.60 -3.84 6.05
C VAL A 171 7.14 -3.28 7.39
N THR A 172 7.03 -1.96 7.51
CA THR A 172 6.61 -1.30 8.75
C THR A 172 5.54 -0.25 8.48
N LEU A 173 4.56 -0.15 9.37
CA LEU A 173 3.60 0.94 9.36
C LEU A 173 4.25 2.20 9.94
N ILE A 174 4.20 3.29 9.18
CA ILE A 174 4.59 4.64 9.61
C ILE A 174 3.32 5.43 9.84
N LYS A 175 2.96 5.58 11.11
CA LYS A 175 1.78 6.35 11.52
C LYS A 175 2.08 7.85 11.43
N ARG A 176 1.16 8.59 10.80
CA ARG A 176 1.17 10.04 10.70
C ARG A 176 -0.25 10.57 10.88
N GLU A 177 -0.56 11.71 10.26
CA GLU A 177 -1.74 12.50 10.54
C GLU A 177 -3.00 12.10 9.74
N THR A 178 -2.85 11.36 8.62
CA THR A 178 -4.03 10.91 7.84
C THR A 178 -4.79 9.75 8.48
N THR A 179 -4.39 9.31 9.68
CA THR A 179 -5.12 8.31 10.48
C THR A 179 -5.08 8.69 11.96
N ILE A 180 -6.22 8.53 12.65
CA ILE A 180 -6.35 8.75 14.10
C ILE A 180 -7.13 7.60 14.73
N ILE A 181 -6.83 7.29 16.00
CA ILE A 181 -7.63 6.35 16.80
C ILE A 181 -8.84 7.09 17.30
N LYS A 182 -10.04 6.65 16.91
CA LYS A 182 -11.34 7.18 17.40
C LYS A 182 -11.81 6.48 18.65
#